data_463a60d48d5f6e830adf13daa420941f
#
_entry.id   463a60d48d5f6e830adf13daa420941f
#
_cell.length_a   1.000
_cell.length_b   1.000
_cell.length_c   1.000
_cell.angle_alpha   90.00
_cell.angle_beta   90.00
_cell.angle_gamma   90.00
#
_symmetry.space_group_name_H-M   'P 1'
#
loop_
_entity.id
_entity.type
_entity.pdbx_description
1 polymer ?
#
loop_
_entity_poly.entity_id
_entity_poly.type
_entity_poly.pdbx_seq_one_letter_code
_entity_poly.pdbx_strand_id
1 'polypeptide(L)'
;MPPRPIVLDDRLLIHELLVGLPTRGAPLHTTTYWYYRACRAAVLGAGGHLSGPFQGLPDAEQRLAVLAMLALPNHISLPESRALVPAMVDVAGRHPRLNLLNLEVAAYAGLVGATVWLSPEAAAGVLPDVLDADGIRWRTVALE
;
A
#
# COMPACT_ATOMS: atom_id res chain seq x y z
N MET A 1 22.75 10.49 1.01
CA MET A 1 21.78 9.92 0.06
C MET A 1 20.40 9.91 0.70
N PRO A 2 19.41 10.49 0.06
CA PRO A 2 18.05 10.41 0.60
C PRO A 2 17.58 8.96 0.64
N PRO A 3 16.73 8.59 1.62
CA PRO A 3 16.16 7.26 1.68
C PRO A 3 15.34 6.95 0.42
N ARG A 4 15.37 5.70 -0.01
CA ARG A 4 14.58 5.27 -1.16
C ARG A 4 13.10 5.34 -0.81
N PRO A 5 12.23 5.80 -1.75
CA PRO A 5 10.79 5.80 -1.52
C PRO A 5 10.25 4.41 -1.21
N ILE A 6 9.17 4.37 -0.44
CA ILE A 6 8.52 3.13 -0.03
C ILE A 6 7.06 3.16 -0.48
N VAL A 7 6.60 2.09 -1.12
CA VAL A 7 5.17 1.87 -1.37
C VAL A 7 4.65 0.88 -0.33
N LEU A 8 3.67 1.30 0.45
CA LEU A 8 3.06 0.50 1.52
C LEU A 8 1.80 -0.19 0.99
N ASP A 9 1.62 -1.46 1.35
CA ASP A 9 0.35 -2.13 1.09
C ASP A 9 -0.75 -1.62 2.05
N ASP A 10 -1.97 -2.13 1.88
CA ASP A 10 -3.13 -1.67 2.66
C ASP A 10 -2.96 -1.90 4.16
N ARG A 11 -2.49 -3.05 4.57
CA ARG A 11 -2.28 -3.39 5.98
C ARG A 11 -1.18 -2.53 6.61
N LEU A 12 -0.07 -2.34 5.89
CA LEU A 12 1.04 -1.51 6.37
C LEU A 12 0.64 -0.03 6.42
N LEU A 13 -0.18 0.43 5.48
CA LEU A 13 -0.71 1.79 5.50
C LEU A 13 -1.54 2.04 6.75
N ILE A 14 -2.43 1.12 7.10
CA ILE A 14 -3.23 1.20 8.32
C ILE A 14 -2.31 1.29 9.53
N HIS A 15 -1.32 0.40 9.61
CA HIS A 15 -0.39 0.37 10.74
C HIS A 15 0.43 1.66 10.84
N GLU A 16 0.88 2.21 9.71
CA GLU A 16 1.61 3.48 9.67
C GLU A 16 0.78 4.61 10.28
N LEU A 17 -0.50 4.69 9.93
CA LEU A 17 -1.38 5.77 10.39
C LEU A 17 -1.80 5.61 11.85
N LEU A 18 -1.88 4.38 12.36
CA LEU A 18 -2.29 4.12 13.75
C LEU A 18 -1.14 4.12 14.73
N VAL A 19 0.00 3.59 14.35
CA VAL A 19 1.12 3.31 15.26
C VAL A 19 2.43 3.92 14.75
N GLY A 20 2.67 3.85 13.45
CA GLY A 20 3.91 4.22 12.81
C GLY A 20 4.78 3.00 12.49
N LEU A 21 5.51 3.08 11.37
CA LEU A 21 6.45 2.08 10.92
C LEU A 21 7.87 2.63 10.94
N PRO A 22 8.90 1.78 11.04
CA PRO A 22 10.30 2.24 11.06
C PRO A 22 10.78 2.63 9.64
N THR A 23 10.16 3.64 9.06
CA THR A 23 10.45 4.08 7.69
C THR A 23 11.63 5.03 7.59
N ARG A 24 12.12 5.53 8.72
CA ARG A 24 13.34 6.35 8.84
C ARG A 24 13.35 7.58 7.93
N GLY A 25 12.20 8.25 7.82
CA GLY A 25 12.09 9.46 7.02
C GLY A 25 12.02 9.23 5.52
N ALA A 26 11.85 8.01 5.06
CA ALA A 26 11.68 7.73 3.64
C ALA A 26 10.37 8.35 3.11
N PRO A 27 10.34 8.83 1.85
CA PRO A 27 9.08 9.23 1.23
C PRO A 27 8.12 8.06 1.16
N LEU A 28 6.88 8.28 1.61
CA LEU A 28 5.87 7.22 1.67
C LEU A 28 4.87 7.37 0.55
N HIS A 29 4.49 6.23 -0.01
CA HIS A 29 3.52 6.10 -1.09
C HIS A 29 2.58 4.94 -0.79
N THR A 30 1.40 4.97 -1.37
CA THR A 30 0.54 3.80 -1.47
C THR A 30 -0.21 3.87 -2.80
N THR A 31 -0.84 2.79 -3.20
CA THR A 31 -1.63 2.78 -4.43
C THR A 31 -3.06 3.22 -4.15
N THR A 32 -3.77 3.64 -5.17
CA THR A 32 -5.19 4.00 -5.07
C THR A 32 -6.00 2.80 -4.58
N TYR A 33 -5.71 1.61 -5.09
CA TYR A 33 -6.45 0.40 -4.72
C TYR A 33 -6.21 -0.02 -3.27
N TRP A 34 -4.96 0.02 -2.81
CA TRP A 34 -4.64 -0.28 -1.41
C TRP A 34 -5.24 0.76 -0.47
N TYR A 35 -5.20 2.04 -0.86
CA TYR A 35 -5.84 3.09 -0.10
C TYR A 35 -7.36 2.87 0.00
N TYR A 36 -8.00 2.52 -1.11
CA TYR A 36 -9.42 2.17 -1.12
C TYR A 36 -9.72 1.02 -0.14
N ARG A 37 -8.93 -0.05 -0.18
CA ARG A 37 -9.13 -1.20 0.72
C ARG A 37 -8.95 -0.83 2.19
N ALA A 38 -7.98 0.03 2.49
CA ALA A 38 -7.76 0.52 3.85
C ALA A 38 -8.95 1.36 4.34
N CYS A 39 -9.46 2.27 3.51
CA CYS A 39 -10.65 3.07 3.83
C CYS A 39 -11.88 2.18 4.03
N ARG A 40 -12.07 1.21 3.17
CA ARG A 40 -13.20 0.27 3.29
C ARG A 40 -13.15 -0.50 4.59
N ALA A 41 -11.97 -1.00 4.98
CA ALA A 41 -11.79 -1.70 6.24
C ALA A 41 -12.12 -0.80 7.44
N ALA A 42 -11.71 0.46 7.39
CA ALA A 42 -11.96 1.42 8.45
C ALA A 42 -13.46 1.75 8.59
N VAL A 43 -14.11 2.04 7.47
CA VAL A 43 -15.51 2.53 7.48
C VAL A 43 -16.51 1.40 7.69
N LEU A 44 -16.33 0.29 6.97
CA LEU A 44 -17.32 -0.80 6.97
C LEU A 44 -17.08 -1.83 8.06
N GLY A 45 -15.93 -1.79 8.74
CA GLY A 45 -15.56 -2.84 9.67
C GLY A 45 -15.64 -4.21 8.99
N ALA A 46 -15.24 -4.30 7.72
CA ALA A 46 -15.59 -5.37 6.78
C ALA A 46 -14.94 -6.71 7.08
N GLY A 47 -14.60 -7.00 8.33
CA GLY A 47 -14.02 -8.27 8.72
C GLY A 47 -12.60 -8.50 8.17
N GLY A 48 -12.02 -9.63 8.58
CA GLY A 48 -10.69 -10.01 8.14
C GLY A 48 -9.59 -9.19 8.83
N HIS A 49 -8.38 -9.41 8.38
CA HIS A 49 -7.18 -8.86 9.02
C HIS A 49 -7.06 -7.33 8.93
N LEU A 50 -7.69 -6.70 7.94
CA LEU A 50 -7.61 -5.25 7.77
C LEU A 50 -8.45 -4.50 8.79
N SER A 51 -9.57 -5.07 9.25
CA SER A 51 -10.47 -4.44 10.23
C SER A 51 -9.99 -4.57 11.67
N GLY A 52 -9.21 -5.61 11.97
CA GLY A 52 -8.76 -5.91 13.33
C GLY A 52 -8.11 -4.74 14.07
N PRO A 53 -7.17 -4.00 13.46
CA PRO A 53 -6.53 -2.86 14.13
C PRO A 53 -7.50 -1.77 14.60
N PHE A 54 -8.62 -1.58 13.91
CA PHE A 54 -9.64 -0.59 14.29
C PHE A 54 -10.53 -1.12 15.41
N GLN A 55 -10.87 -2.41 15.40
CA GLN A 55 -11.80 -3.02 16.36
C GLN A 55 -11.27 -3.04 17.79
N GLY A 56 -9.94 -3.08 17.95
CA GLY A 56 -9.31 -3.10 19.27
C GLY A 56 -9.23 -1.75 19.96
N LEU A 57 -9.65 -0.66 19.31
CA LEU A 57 -9.55 0.70 19.85
C LEU A 57 -10.82 1.09 20.61
N PRO A 58 -10.70 1.94 21.66
CA PRO A 58 -11.87 2.59 22.27
C PRO A 58 -12.64 3.41 21.21
N ASP A 59 -13.95 3.58 21.39
CA ASP A 59 -14.85 4.22 20.43
C ASP A 59 -14.34 5.57 19.92
N ALA A 60 -13.89 6.44 20.81
CA ALA A 60 -13.39 7.76 20.43
C ALA A 60 -12.13 7.67 19.56
N GLU A 61 -11.19 6.80 19.94
CA GLU A 61 -9.96 6.58 19.18
C GLU A 61 -10.25 5.90 17.85
N GLN A 62 -11.23 5.01 17.80
CA GLN A 62 -11.65 4.35 16.56
C GLN A 62 -12.18 5.37 15.56
N ARG A 63 -13.00 6.34 16.00
CA ARG A 63 -13.49 7.43 15.14
C ARG A 63 -12.35 8.28 14.60
N LEU A 64 -11.39 8.64 15.43
CA LEU A 64 -10.23 9.42 14.99
C LEU A 64 -9.39 8.66 13.98
N ALA A 65 -9.19 7.35 14.19
CA ALA A 65 -8.46 6.50 13.27
C ALA A 65 -9.16 6.42 11.91
N VAL A 66 -10.49 6.27 11.89
CA VAL A 66 -11.28 6.24 10.66
C VAL A 66 -11.15 7.58 9.92
N LEU A 67 -11.27 8.70 10.63
CA LEU A 67 -11.12 10.03 10.02
C LEU A 67 -9.71 10.24 9.45
N ALA A 68 -8.68 9.79 10.15
CA ALA A 68 -7.30 9.87 9.68
C ALA A 68 -7.10 9.05 8.39
N MET A 69 -7.78 7.90 8.30
CA MET A 69 -7.72 7.08 7.09
C MET A 69 -8.41 7.76 5.91
N LEU A 70 -9.59 8.34 6.13
CA LEU A 70 -10.36 9.00 5.07
C LEU A 70 -9.72 10.32 4.61
N ALA A 71 -8.97 10.98 5.47
CA ALA A 71 -8.24 12.20 5.16
C ALA A 71 -6.74 11.91 5.14
N LEU A 72 -6.30 11.14 4.15
CA LEU A 72 -4.91 10.68 4.03
C LEU A 72 -3.94 11.85 4.21
N PRO A 73 -2.96 11.74 5.13
CA PRO A 73 -1.98 12.81 5.32
C PRO A 73 -1.19 13.10 4.04
N ASN A 74 -0.87 14.36 3.82
CA ASN A 74 -0.22 14.82 2.59
C ASN A 74 1.19 14.24 2.38
N HIS A 75 1.84 13.77 3.45
CA HIS A 75 3.17 13.17 3.32
C HIS A 75 3.12 11.75 2.76
N ILE A 76 1.94 11.16 2.60
CA ILE A 76 1.77 9.88 1.92
C ILE A 76 1.22 10.17 0.53
N SER A 77 2.01 9.86 -0.50
CA SER A 77 1.67 10.18 -1.89
C SER A 77 0.83 9.07 -2.53
N LEU A 78 -0.07 9.49 -3.40
CA LEU A 78 -0.89 8.60 -4.23
C LEU A 78 -0.46 8.74 -5.69
N PRO A 79 -0.76 7.74 -6.53
CA PRO A 79 -0.44 7.84 -7.95
C PRO A 79 -1.20 8.96 -8.64
N GLU A 80 -0.55 9.58 -9.61
CA GLU A 80 -1.18 10.51 -10.53
C GLU A 80 -1.61 9.71 -11.77
N SER A 81 -2.91 9.74 -12.09
CA SER A 81 -3.51 8.85 -13.11
C SER A 81 -2.91 9.02 -14.49
N ARG A 82 -2.56 10.24 -14.87
CA ARG A 82 -2.03 10.53 -16.22
C ARG A 82 -0.70 9.82 -16.48
N ALA A 83 0.13 9.68 -15.46
CA ALA A 83 1.40 8.95 -15.55
C ALA A 83 1.20 7.46 -15.29
N LEU A 84 0.30 7.11 -14.36
CA LEU A 84 0.10 5.74 -13.92
C LEU A 84 -0.51 4.85 -15.00
N VAL A 85 -1.55 5.31 -15.70
CA VAL A 85 -2.30 4.47 -16.63
C VAL A 85 -1.45 3.96 -17.78
N PRO A 86 -0.64 4.79 -18.47
CA PRO A 86 0.27 4.27 -19.48
C PRO A 86 1.29 3.26 -18.94
N ALA A 87 1.79 3.49 -17.72
CA ALA A 87 2.71 2.54 -17.08
C ALA A 87 2.03 1.22 -16.78
N MET A 88 0.75 1.23 -16.39
CA MET A 88 -0.03 0.01 -16.17
C MET A 88 -0.21 -0.78 -17.47
N VAL A 89 -0.45 -0.10 -18.59
CA VAL A 89 -0.55 -0.75 -19.91
C VAL A 89 0.75 -1.47 -20.24
N ASP A 90 1.87 -0.84 -19.97
CA ASP A 90 3.19 -1.43 -20.19
C ASP A 90 3.41 -2.69 -19.35
N VAL A 91 3.08 -2.63 -18.06
CA VAL A 91 3.15 -3.78 -17.16
C VAL A 91 2.22 -4.90 -17.64
N ALA A 92 1.01 -4.56 -18.06
CA ALA A 92 0.04 -5.55 -18.59
C ALA A 92 0.57 -6.26 -19.83
N GLY A 93 1.36 -5.59 -20.65
CA GLY A 93 2.02 -6.21 -21.80
C GLY A 93 3.00 -7.30 -21.41
N ARG A 94 3.67 -7.17 -20.29
CA ARG A 94 4.60 -8.17 -19.75
C ARG A 94 3.91 -9.22 -18.89
N HIS A 95 2.79 -8.86 -18.25
CA HIS A 95 2.07 -9.71 -17.29
C HIS A 95 0.57 -9.72 -17.62
N PRO A 96 0.15 -10.36 -18.73
CA PRO A 96 -1.22 -10.21 -19.25
C PRO A 96 -2.33 -10.80 -18.37
N ARG A 97 -1.97 -11.62 -17.38
CA ARG A 97 -2.94 -12.23 -16.46
C ARG A 97 -3.01 -11.54 -15.12
N LEU A 98 -2.24 -10.48 -14.94
CA LEU A 98 -2.17 -9.77 -13.66
C LEU A 98 -3.45 -8.96 -13.46
N ASN A 99 -4.01 -9.00 -12.24
CA ASN A 99 -5.19 -8.23 -11.92
C ASN A 99 -4.85 -6.75 -11.75
N LEU A 100 -5.89 -5.91 -11.74
CA LEU A 100 -5.74 -4.46 -11.72
C LEU A 100 -4.97 -3.95 -10.49
N LEU A 101 -5.23 -4.53 -9.31
CA LEU A 101 -4.54 -4.14 -8.09
C LEU A 101 -3.02 -4.33 -8.24
N ASN A 102 -2.62 -5.50 -8.70
CA ASN A 102 -1.19 -5.82 -8.83
C ASN A 102 -0.54 -5.07 -9.99
N LEU A 103 -1.27 -4.78 -11.07
CA LEU A 103 -0.80 -3.92 -12.15
C LEU A 103 -0.45 -2.52 -11.62
N GLU A 104 -1.31 -1.96 -10.79
CA GLU A 104 -1.07 -0.64 -10.22
C GLU A 104 0.19 -0.62 -9.36
N VAL A 105 0.38 -1.63 -8.51
CA VAL A 105 1.55 -1.71 -7.64
C VAL A 105 2.85 -1.73 -8.45
N ALA A 106 2.95 -2.64 -9.40
CA ALA A 106 4.16 -2.78 -10.21
C ALA A 106 4.44 -1.51 -11.02
N ALA A 107 3.40 -0.93 -11.63
CA ALA A 107 3.53 0.29 -12.43
C ALA A 107 3.96 1.47 -11.56
N TYR A 108 3.32 1.67 -10.41
CA TYR A 108 3.61 2.81 -9.55
C TYR A 108 4.99 2.71 -8.91
N ALA A 109 5.35 1.54 -8.40
CA ALA A 109 6.68 1.34 -7.82
C ALA A 109 7.78 1.59 -8.85
N GLY A 110 7.58 1.16 -10.10
CA GLY A 110 8.50 1.45 -11.19
C GLY A 110 8.60 2.94 -11.52
N LEU A 111 7.48 3.65 -11.52
CA LEU A 111 7.44 5.09 -11.80
C LEU A 111 8.21 5.91 -10.77
N VAL A 112 8.05 5.59 -9.49
CA VAL A 112 8.65 6.39 -8.42
C VAL A 112 9.99 5.83 -7.91
N GLY A 113 10.44 4.70 -8.45
CA GLY A 113 11.69 4.07 -8.03
C GLY A 113 11.67 3.57 -6.60
N ALA A 114 10.52 3.06 -6.16
CA ALA A 114 10.30 2.69 -4.77
C ALA A 114 10.64 1.23 -4.47
N THR A 115 10.88 0.95 -3.19
CA THR A 115 10.83 -0.40 -2.63
C THR A 115 9.40 -0.66 -2.15
N VAL A 116 8.83 -1.80 -2.51
CA VAL A 116 7.48 -2.18 -2.08
C VAL A 116 7.57 -2.93 -0.76
N TRP A 117 6.86 -2.43 0.25
CA TRP A 117 6.75 -3.10 1.55
C TRP A 117 5.44 -3.85 1.61
N LEU A 118 5.51 -5.14 1.85
CA LEU A 118 4.36 -6.05 1.85
C LEU A 118 4.15 -6.65 3.23
N SER A 119 2.90 -6.70 3.66
CA SER A 119 2.51 -7.56 4.78
C SER A 119 2.71 -9.03 4.40
N PRO A 120 2.80 -9.95 5.38
CA PRO A 120 2.93 -11.38 5.07
C PRO A 120 1.83 -11.91 4.16
N GLU A 121 0.60 -11.42 4.31
CA GLU A 121 -0.53 -11.83 3.47
C GLU A 121 -0.33 -11.43 2.01
N ALA A 122 0.09 -10.21 1.76
CA ALA A 122 0.36 -9.73 0.40
C ALA A 122 1.59 -10.42 -0.21
N ALA A 123 2.61 -10.69 0.60
CA ALA A 123 3.81 -11.38 0.15
C ALA A 123 3.56 -12.86 -0.21
N ALA A 124 2.49 -13.44 0.29
CA ALA A 124 2.12 -14.82 -0.03
C ALA A 124 1.44 -14.97 -1.41
N GLY A 125 1.07 -13.87 -2.04
CA GLY A 125 0.40 -13.87 -3.35
C GLY A 125 1.38 -13.84 -4.54
N VAL A 126 0.87 -13.41 -5.68
CA VAL A 126 1.64 -13.41 -6.95
C VAL A 126 2.55 -12.19 -7.09
N LEU A 127 2.35 -11.16 -6.29
CA LEU A 127 3.04 -9.87 -6.45
C LEU A 127 4.57 -9.98 -6.35
N PRO A 128 5.16 -10.73 -5.38
CA PRO A 128 6.62 -10.85 -5.31
C PRO A 128 7.26 -11.32 -6.61
N ASP A 129 6.69 -12.31 -7.27
CA ASP A 129 7.23 -12.83 -8.53
C ASP A 129 7.19 -11.78 -9.64
N VAL A 130 6.12 -10.98 -9.69
CA VAL A 130 5.99 -9.90 -10.67
C VAL A 130 7.02 -8.81 -10.40
N LEU A 131 7.19 -8.41 -9.14
CA LEU A 131 8.16 -7.39 -8.75
C LEU A 131 9.59 -7.84 -9.06
N ASP A 132 9.92 -9.11 -8.77
CA ASP A 132 11.22 -9.68 -9.09
C ASP A 132 11.46 -9.67 -10.62
N ALA A 133 10.46 -10.07 -11.41
CA ALA A 133 10.57 -10.10 -12.86
C ALA A 133 10.81 -8.70 -13.44
N ASP A 134 10.23 -7.68 -12.84
CA ASP A 134 10.36 -6.28 -13.28
C ASP A 134 11.54 -5.54 -12.62
N GLY A 135 12.34 -6.23 -11.82
CA GLY A 135 13.50 -5.62 -11.16
C GLY A 135 13.15 -4.63 -10.05
N ILE A 136 11.97 -4.75 -9.48
CA ILE A 136 11.49 -3.88 -8.40
C ILE A 136 11.81 -4.51 -7.06
N ARG A 137 12.44 -3.75 -6.17
CA ARG A 137 12.75 -4.23 -4.83
C ARG A 137 11.51 -4.30 -3.97
N TRP A 138 11.43 -5.33 -3.14
CA TRP A 138 10.36 -5.49 -2.17
C TRP A 138 10.88 -6.18 -0.92
N ARG A 139 10.12 -6.05 0.17
CA ARG A 139 10.40 -6.78 1.40
C ARG A 139 9.11 -7.05 2.16
N THR A 140 9.12 -8.08 2.98
CA THR A 140 8.03 -8.39 3.91
C THR A 140 8.28 -7.66 5.22
N VAL A 141 7.22 -7.05 5.76
CA VAL A 141 7.24 -6.41 7.07
C VAL A 141 6.19 -7.10 7.94
N ALA A 142 6.66 -7.80 8.96
CA ALA A 142 5.77 -8.45 9.91
C ALA A 142 5.24 -7.43 10.91
N LEU A 143 3.95 -7.48 11.19
CA LEU A 143 3.29 -6.66 12.21
C LEU A 143 3.00 -7.54 13.42
N GLU A 144 3.34 -7.04 14.60
CA GLU A 144 3.05 -7.71 15.86
C GLU A 144 1.66 -7.37 16.38
#